data_5b2726ed04cbb4a5da17aa9fd1c0bccd
#
_entry.id   5b2726ed04cbb4a5da17aa9fd1c0bccd
#
_cell.length_a   1.000
_cell.length_b   1.000
_cell.length_c   1.000
_cell.angle_alpha   90.00
_cell.angle_beta   90.00
_cell.angle_gamma   90.00
#
_symmetry.space_group_name_H-M   'P 1'
#
loop_
_entity.id
_entity.type
_entity.pdbx_description
1 polymer ?
#
loop_
_entity_poly.entity_id
_entity_poly.type
_entity_poly.pdbx_seq_one_letter_code
_entity_poly.pdbx_strand_id
1 'polypeptide(L)'
;NSVKIPVGTNFNAQMMQNIGSLKNYGIEYSVNVKPIVKKDFSWDLSYNVTWNHNEITKLTGGDDKNYYVETGDKISRGNNTKIEVNKVGYAANSFYVYQQVYDKDGKPIENMFVDRNGDGIINSSDKYVYKKPAGDVLMGLTSKILYKDFDFSFSLRASLNNYVYYDFLSNKANVSTSGLYSNNAYSNTTPEAVALGFAGKGDYYMSDYFVRNASFLRCDNVTLGYSFQNLWKTPTYKGFDGRIYATVQNPFI
;
A
#
# COMPACT_ATOMS: atom_id res chain seq x y z
N ASN A 1 -11.98 16.68 -12.68
CA ASN A 1 -12.02 15.78 -13.84
C ASN A 1 -12.04 16.60 -15.13
N SER A 2 -11.34 16.12 -16.17
CA SER A 2 -11.34 16.74 -17.50
C SER A 2 -12.49 16.16 -18.33
N VAL A 3 -13.33 17.03 -18.87
CA VAL A 3 -14.46 16.67 -19.75
C VAL A 3 -14.14 17.13 -21.16
N LYS A 4 -14.37 16.26 -22.14
CA LYS A 4 -14.30 16.66 -23.54
C LYS A 4 -15.47 17.58 -23.87
N ILE A 5 -15.20 18.72 -24.47
CA ILE A 5 -16.19 19.67 -24.98
C ILE A 5 -16.15 19.65 -26.49
N PRO A 6 -17.33 19.90 -27.16
CA PRO A 6 -17.37 19.95 -28.61
C PRO A 6 -16.35 20.94 -29.17
N VAL A 7 -15.61 20.53 -30.17
CA VAL A 7 -14.64 21.35 -30.89
C VAL A 7 -15.39 22.16 -31.91
N GLY A 8 -15.33 23.48 -31.84
CA GLY A 8 -15.98 24.34 -32.81
C GLY A 8 -16.02 25.81 -32.39
N THR A 9 -16.31 26.04 -31.11
CA THR A 9 -16.37 27.42 -30.56
C THR A 9 -15.43 27.61 -29.36
N ASN A 10 -14.77 26.55 -28.91
CA ASN A 10 -13.91 26.57 -27.72
C ASN A 10 -12.43 26.46 -28.10
N PHE A 11 -11.58 27.30 -27.51
CA PHE A 11 -10.14 27.27 -27.72
C PHE A 11 -9.46 26.02 -27.10
N ASN A 12 -10.18 25.23 -26.28
CA ASN A 12 -9.68 24.03 -25.67
C ASN A 12 -10.67 22.88 -25.84
N ALA A 13 -10.16 21.69 -26.15
CA ALA A 13 -10.98 20.49 -26.33
C ALA A 13 -11.42 19.85 -25.00
N GLN A 14 -10.98 20.39 -23.87
CA GLN A 14 -11.25 19.85 -22.52
C GLN A 14 -11.54 20.98 -21.53
N MET A 15 -12.46 20.73 -20.61
CA MET A 15 -12.80 21.61 -19.51
C MET A 15 -12.74 20.84 -18.19
N MET A 16 -12.18 21.46 -17.13
CA MET A 16 -12.17 20.89 -15.79
C MET A 16 -13.53 21.13 -15.12
N GLN A 17 -14.21 20.07 -14.73
CA GLN A 17 -15.49 20.12 -14.02
C GLN A 17 -15.55 19.14 -12.85
N ASN A 18 -16.30 19.49 -11.82
CA ASN A 18 -16.65 18.59 -10.72
C ASN A 18 -17.85 17.73 -11.11
N ILE A 19 -17.58 16.57 -11.67
CA ILE A 19 -18.55 15.70 -12.29
C ILE A 19 -18.66 14.33 -11.65
N GLY A 20 -17.78 14.04 -10.67
CA GLY A 20 -17.79 12.82 -9.88
C GLY A 20 -18.16 13.09 -8.43
N SER A 21 -18.66 12.08 -7.74
CA SER A 21 -18.92 12.09 -6.31
C SER A 21 -18.27 10.88 -5.67
N LEU A 22 -17.68 11.11 -4.51
CA LEU A 22 -17.05 10.09 -3.69
C LEU A 22 -17.61 10.21 -2.27
N LYS A 23 -17.95 9.09 -1.66
CA LYS A 23 -18.42 8.99 -0.29
C LYS A 23 -17.32 8.38 0.57
N ASN A 24 -16.99 9.07 1.67
CA ASN A 24 -16.10 8.56 2.71
C ASN A 24 -16.87 8.47 4.01
N TYR A 25 -16.68 7.38 4.74
CA TYR A 25 -17.17 7.24 6.11
C TYR A 25 -16.27 6.28 6.89
N GLY A 26 -16.23 6.45 8.19
CA GLY A 26 -15.34 5.67 9.03
C GLY A 26 -15.62 5.85 10.52
N ILE A 27 -14.87 5.12 11.32
CA ILE A 27 -14.89 5.21 12.78
C ILE A 27 -13.45 5.37 13.24
N GLU A 28 -13.22 6.33 14.12
CA GLU A 28 -11.93 6.55 14.77
C GLU A 28 -12.11 6.38 16.28
N TYR A 29 -11.21 5.63 16.87
CA TYR A 29 -11.14 5.46 18.31
C TYR A 29 -9.72 5.72 18.79
N SER A 30 -9.58 6.51 19.84
CA SER A 30 -8.30 6.79 20.49
C SER A 30 -8.44 6.70 22.00
N VAL A 31 -7.47 6.08 22.63
CA VAL A 31 -7.38 5.98 24.09
C VAL A 31 -5.96 6.27 24.54
N ASN A 32 -5.86 7.10 25.58
CA ASN A 32 -4.61 7.39 26.28
C ASN A 32 -4.82 7.11 27.76
N VAL A 33 -4.05 6.19 28.29
CA VAL A 33 -4.19 5.77 29.68
C VAL A 33 -2.83 5.72 30.37
N LYS A 34 -2.86 5.87 31.69
CA LYS A 34 -1.75 5.62 32.60
C LYS A 34 -2.13 4.45 33.50
N PRO A 35 -1.95 3.20 33.05
CA PRO A 35 -2.40 2.02 33.81
C PRO A 35 -1.78 1.92 35.19
N ILE A 36 -0.54 2.37 35.30
CA ILE A 36 0.21 2.31 36.58
C ILE A 36 0.93 3.63 36.79
N VAL A 37 0.69 4.24 37.95
CA VAL A 37 1.42 5.43 38.41
C VAL A 37 1.80 5.21 39.87
N LYS A 38 3.12 5.03 40.12
CA LYS A 38 3.71 4.89 41.46
C LYS A 38 4.90 5.83 41.57
N LYS A 39 5.46 5.99 42.78
CA LYS A 39 6.57 6.90 43.04
C LYS A 39 7.75 6.71 42.07
N ASP A 40 8.14 5.47 41.82
CA ASP A 40 9.33 5.13 41.01
C ASP A 40 8.98 4.40 39.71
N PHE A 41 7.68 4.32 39.36
CA PHE A 41 7.21 3.63 38.16
C PHE A 41 5.99 4.33 37.56
N SER A 42 6.05 4.62 36.26
CA SER A 42 4.87 5.02 35.51
C SER A 42 4.83 4.34 34.16
N TRP A 43 3.60 4.03 33.71
CA TRP A 43 3.37 3.45 32.39
C TRP A 43 2.32 4.29 31.67
N ASP A 44 2.72 4.87 30.52
CA ASP A 44 1.85 5.61 29.60
C ASP A 44 1.59 4.72 28.39
N LEU A 45 0.34 4.54 28.03
CA LEU A 45 -0.11 3.76 26.90
C LEU A 45 -1.08 4.57 26.05
N SER A 46 -0.78 4.70 24.76
CA SER A 46 -1.62 5.35 23.76
C SER A 46 -1.95 4.35 22.67
N TYR A 47 -3.22 4.20 22.34
CA TYR A 47 -3.72 3.37 21.27
C TYR A 47 -4.69 4.15 20.40
N ASN A 48 -4.60 4.00 19.10
CA ASN A 48 -5.60 4.50 18.16
C ASN A 48 -5.90 3.44 17.11
N VAL A 49 -7.13 3.45 16.63
CA VAL A 49 -7.58 2.66 15.50
C VAL A 49 -8.55 3.48 14.67
N THR A 50 -8.35 3.45 13.37
CA THR A 50 -9.22 4.07 12.38
C THR A 50 -9.68 2.99 11.41
N TRP A 51 -10.99 2.84 11.25
CA TRP A 51 -11.58 2.11 10.14
C TRP A 51 -12.19 3.12 9.18
N ASN A 52 -11.85 3.02 7.90
CA ASN A 52 -12.30 3.94 6.87
C ASN A 52 -12.76 3.19 5.62
N HIS A 53 -13.85 3.67 5.03
CA HIS A 53 -14.39 3.16 3.79
C HIS A 53 -14.60 4.32 2.81
N ASN A 54 -14.17 4.14 1.57
CA ASN A 54 -14.49 5.07 0.50
C ASN A 54 -15.14 4.35 -0.68
N GLU A 55 -16.04 5.04 -1.37
CA GLU A 55 -16.76 4.52 -2.51
C GLU A 55 -17.05 5.66 -3.50
N ILE A 56 -16.78 5.41 -4.77
CA ILE A 56 -17.16 6.32 -5.85
C ILE A 56 -18.65 6.11 -6.14
N THR A 57 -19.45 7.13 -5.91
CA THR A 57 -20.91 7.06 -6.07
C THR A 57 -21.38 7.61 -7.42
N LYS A 58 -20.56 8.42 -8.08
CA LYS A 58 -20.89 9.00 -9.40
C LYS A 58 -19.60 9.28 -10.19
N LEU A 59 -19.67 9.01 -11.49
CA LEU A 59 -18.71 9.47 -12.50
C LEU A 59 -19.49 10.09 -13.66
N THR A 60 -18.81 10.82 -14.55
CA THR A 60 -19.46 11.58 -15.63
C THR A 60 -19.97 10.80 -16.81
N GLY A 61 -19.70 9.54 -16.91
CA GLY A 61 -20.08 8.73 -18.06
C GLY A 61 -21.58 8.49 -18.24
N GLY A 62 -22.43 9.26 -17.58
CA GLY A 62 -23.87 9.01 -17.58
C GLY A 62 -24.21 7.77 -16.76
N ASP A 63 -25.21 7.00 -17.21
CA ASP A 63 -25.70 5.80 -16.52
C ASP A 63 -24.95 4.52 -16.94
N ASP A 64 -23.84 4.63 -17.68
CA ASP A 64 -23.04 3.47 -18.09
C ASP A 64 -22.30 2.87 -16.89
N LYS A 65 -22.80 1.75 -16.41
CA LYS A 65 -22.19 0.98 -15.30
C LYS A 65 -20.80 0.43 -15.63
N ASN A 66 -20.44 0.37 -16.90
CA ASN A 66 -19.12 -0.10 -17.35
C ASN A 66 -18.12 1.04 -17.47
N TYR A 67 -18.58 2.28 -17.38
CA TYR A 67 -17.69 3.43 -17.43
C TYR A 67 -16.72 3.46 -16.24
N TYR A 68 -15.47 3.68 -16.56
CA TYR A 68 -14.40 3.86 -15.58
C TYR A 68 -13.39 4.92 -16.09
N VAL A 69 -12.62 5.45 -15.16
CA VAL A 69 -11.51 6.37 -15.45
C VAL A 69 -10.22 5.71 -14.97
N GLU A 70 -9.27 5.54 -15.87
CA GLU A 70 -7.93 5.05 -15.51
C GLU A 70 -7.21 6.05 -14.59
N THR A 71 -6.61 5.53 -13.53
CA THR A 71 -5.87 6.31 -12.52
C THR A 71 -4.52 5.65 -12.23
N GLY A 72 -3.80 6.20 -11.26
CA GLY A 72 -2.48 5.71 -10.89
C GLY A 72 -1.42 5.99 -11.95
N ASP A 73 -0.21 5.54 -11.64
CA ASP A 73 0.93 5.63 -12.56
C ASP A 73 0.96 4.45 -13.53
N LYS A 74 1.79 4.59 -14.55
CA LYS A 74 2.04 3.53 -15.52
C LYS A 74 2.89 2.45 -14.88
N ILE A 75 2.55 1.20 -15.15
CA ILE A 75 3.39 0.07 -14.78
C ILE A 75 4.59 -0.08 -15.74
N SER A 76 5.62 -0.76 -15.29
CA SER A 76 6.87 -0.94 -16.08
C SER A 76 6.69 -1.80 -17.32
N ARG A 77 5.68 -2.67 -17.35
CA ARG A 77 5.30 -3.48 -18.51
C ARG A 77 4.14 -2.85 -19.27
N GLY A 78 4.05 -3.23 -20.55
CA GLY A 78 3.06 -2.65 -21.46
C GLY A 78 3.43 -1.24 -21.92
N ASN A 79 2.70 -0.74 -22.90
CA ASN A 79 2.92 0.60 -23.44
C ASN A 79 1.94 1.58 -22.79
N ASN A 80 2.41 2.36 -21.83
CA ASN A 80 1.58 3.31 -21.07
C ASN A 80 0.42 2.65 -20.29
N THR A 81 0.57 1.39 -19.91
CA THR A 81 -0.48 0.62 -19.25
C THR A 81 -0.69 1.08 -17.80
N LYS A 82 -1.93 1.30 -17.42
CA LYS A 82 -2.38 1.55 -16.06
C LYS A 82 -3.25 0.40 -15.61
N ILE A 83 -3.23 0.13 -14.30
CA ILE A 83 -3.98 -0.98 -13.70
C ILE A 83 -4.95 -0.53 -12.62
N GLU A 84 -4.97 0.75 -12.32
CA GLU A 84 -5.90 1.32 -11.34
C GLU A 84 -7.02 2.09 -12.06
N VAL A 85 -8.21 2.01 -11.49
CA VAL A 85 -9.38 2.71 -12.02
C VAL A 85 -10.21 3.35 -10.91
N ASN A 86 -10.91 4.40 -11.30
CA ASN A 86 -12.08 4.89 -10.60
C ASN A 86 -13.34 4.38 -11.31
N LYS A 87 -14.15 3.58 -10.61
CA LYS A 87 -15.38 2.99 -11.11
C LYS A 87 -16.48 3.13 -10.05
N VAL A 88 -17.71 3.42 -10.49
CA VAL A 88 -18.86 3.55 -9.57
C VAL A 88 -19.12 2.25 -8.81
N GLY A 89 -19.38 2.35 -7.50
CA GLY A 89 -19.59 1.20 -6.61
C GLY A 89 -18.29 0.61 -6.03
N TYR A 90 -17.14 1.20 -6.34
CA TYR A 90 -15.83 0.73 -5.86
C TYR A 90 -15.03 1.85 -5.20
N ALA A 91 -14.04 1.45 -4.43
CA ALA A 91 -13.09 2.39 -3.86
C ALA A 91 -12.27 3.10 -4.95
N ALA A 92 -11.85 4.33 -4.66
CA ALA A 92 -10.94 5.05 -5.55
C ALA A 92 -9.63 4.29 -5.74
N ASN A 93 -9.09 4.35 -6.95
CA ASN A 93 -7.83 3.72 -7.36
C ASN A 93 -7.81 2.20 -7.18
N SER A 94 -8.97 1.54 -7.33
CA SER A 94 -9.03 0.08 -7.26
C SER A 94 -8.33 -0.57 -8.45
N PHE A 95 -7.70 -1.71 -8.24
CA PHE A 95 -7.03 -2.47 -9.30
C PHE A 95 -8.04 -3.06 -10.27
N TYR A 96 -7.80 -2.90 -11.57
CA TYR A 96 -8.63 -3.40 -12.66
C TYR A 96 -7.83 -4.34 -13.55
N VAL A 97 -7.97 -5.62 -13.30
CA VAL A 97 -7.07 -6.67 -13.77
C VAL A 97 -7.85 -7.91 -14.24
N TYR A 98 -7.18 -8.81 -14.93
CA TYR A 98 -7.73 -10.12 -15.26
C TYR A 98 -7.62 -11.07 -14.07
N GLN A 99 -8.57 -11.99 -13.95
CA GLN A 99 -8.51 -13.09 -13.00
C GLN A 99 -7.58 -14.18 -13.53
N GLN A 100 -6.53 -14.51 -12.76
CA GLN A 100 -5.54 -15.51 -13.12
C GLN A 100 -6.13 -16.94 -13.13
N VAL A 101 -5.73 -17.74 -14.12
CA VAL A 101 -5.93 -19.19 -14.13
C VAL A 101 -4.68 -19.87 -13.59
N TYR A 102 -4.88 -20.88 -12.75
CA TYR A 102 -3.82 -21.66 -12.11
C TYR A 102 -3.86 -23.12 -12.61
N ASP A 103 -2.71 -23.75 -12.63
CA ASP A 103 -2.63 -25.20 -12.84
C ASP A 103 -3.04 -25.98 -11.58
N LYS A 104 -3.01 -27.32 -11.68
CA LYS A 104 -3.36 -28.23 -10.58
C LYS A 104 -2.44 -28.11 -9.35
N ASP A 105 -1.25 -27.57 -9.53
CA ASP A 105 -0.25 -27.39 -8.47
C ASP A 105 -0.30 -25.97 -7.89
N GLY A 106 -1.28 -25.14 -8.32
CA GLY A 106 -1.49 -23.78 -7.86
C GLY A 106 -0.51 -22.75 -8.47
N LYS A 107 0.19 -23.13 -9.56
CA LYS A 107 1.07 -22.22 -10.27
C LYS A 107 0.27 -21.44 -11.32
N PRO A 108 0.46 -20.11 -11.44
CA PRO A 108 -0.22 -19.31 -12.45
C PRO A 108 0.25 -19.71 -13.86
N ILE A 109 -0.70 -19.87 -14.77
CA ILE A 109 -0.41 -20.17 -16.18
C ILE A 109 -0.25 -18.84 -16.91
N GLU A 110 0.91 -18.68 -17.58
CA GLU A 110 1.23 -17.43 -18.28
C GLU A 110 0.16 -17.05 -19.29
N ASN A 111 -0.32 -15.79 -19.23
CA ASN A 111 -1.30 -15.22 -20.15
C ASN A 111 -2.61 -16.01 -20.28
N MET A 112 -2.99 -16.75 -19.23
CA MET A 112 -4.26 -17.46 -19.17
C MET A 112 -5.16 -16.87 -18.10
N PHE A 113 -6.34 -16.39 -18.52
CA PHE A 113 -7.27 -15.68 -17.67
C PHE A 113 -8.65 -16.33 -17.72
N VAL A 114 -9.43 -16.06 -16.70
CA VAL A 114 -10.82 -16.53 -16.64
C VAL A 114 -11.68 -15.67 -17.58
N ASP A 115 -12.41 -16.34 -18.47
CA ASP A 115 -13.48 -15.73 -19.25
C ASP A 115 -14.66 -15.44 -18.30
N ARG A 116 -14.79 -14.17 -17.91
CA ARG A 116 -15.76 -13.76 -16.88
C ARG A 116 -17.15 -13.47 -17.46
N ASN A 117 -17.20 -13.11 -18.73
CA ASN A 117 -18.46 -12.84 -19.42
C ASN A 117 -19.02 -14.06 -20.17
N GLY A 118 -18.20 -15.13 -20.35
CA GLY A 118 -18.59 -16.39 -20.96
C GLY A 118 -18.74 -16.31 -22.47
N ASP A 119 -18.09 -15.37 -23.14
CA ASP A 119 -18.20 -15.20 -24.60
C ASP A 119 -17.16 -16.00 -25.40
N GLY A 120 -16.25 -16.69 -24.71
CA GLY A 120 -15.18 -17.49 -25.30
C GLY A 120 -13.98 -16.69 -25.79
N ILE A 121 -13.93 -15.36 -25.53
CA ILE A 121 -12.87 -14.48 -26.01
C ILE A 121 -12.32 -13.67 -24.84
N ILE A 122 -11.07 -13.87 -24.47
CA ILE A 122 -10.42 -13.08 -23.43
C ILE A 122 -10.07 -11.68 -23.95
N ASN A 123 -10.73 -10.66 -23.38
CA ASN A 123 -10.52 -9.25 -23.74
C ASN A 123 -10.78 -8.31 -22.55
N SER A 124 -10.78 -7.00 -22.77
CA SER A 124 -10.96 -6.01 -21.70
C SER A 124 -12.27 -6.15 -20.91
N SER A 125 -13.28 -6.82 -21.46
CA SER A 125 -14.57 -7.08 -20.78
C SER A 125 -14.47 -8.12 -19.68
N ASP A 126 -13.40 -8.91 -19.66
CA ASP A 126 -13.11 -9.92 -18.63
C ASP A 126 -12.34 -9.36 -17.43
N LYS A 127 -11.89 -8.12 -17.54
CA LYS A 127 -11.26 -7.43 -16.41
C LYS A 127 -12.30 -7.12 -15.34
N TYR A 128 -11.85 -7.17 -14.10
CA TYR A 128 -12.70 -6.86 -12.96
C TYR A 128 -11.97 -6.00 -11.94
N VAL A 129 -12.74 -5.33 -11.10
CA VAL A 129 -12.20 -4.61 -9.96
C VAL A 129 -11.90 -5.62 -8.86
N TYR A 130 -10.62 -5.74 -8.50
CA TYR A 130 -10.15 -6.76 -7.57
C TYR A 130 -10.01 -6.23 -6.15
N LYS A 131 -8.98 -5.45 -5.88
CA LYS A 131 -8.61 -4.92 -4.57
C LYS A 131 -8.27 -3.43 -4.70
N LYS A 132 -7.92 -2.79 -3.58
CA LYS A 132 -7.56 -1.37 -3.54
C LYS A 132 -6.24 -1.16 -2.80
N PRO A 133 -5.48 -0.09 -3.11
CA PRO A 133 -4.23 0.24 -2.42
C PRO A 133 -4.44 0.71 -0.98
N ALA A 134 -5.52 1.44 -0.70
CA ALA A 134 -5.80 1.99 0.62
C ALA A 134 -6.20 0.90 1.62
N GLY A 135 -5.59 0.92 2.81
CA GLY A 135 -5.97 0.04 3.91
C GLY A 135 -7.34 0.39 4.48
N ASP A 136 -8.08 -0.62 4.92
CA ASP A 136 -9.36 -0.42 5.59
C ASP A 136 -9.17 -0.06 7.06
N VAL A 137 -8.13 -0.60 7.71
CA VAL A 137 -7.88 -0.39 9.14
C VAL A 137 -6.45 0.10 9.33
N LEU A 138 -6.31 1.21 10.03
CA LEU A 138 -5.04 1.77 10.47
C LEU A 138 -4.98 1.74 11.99
N MET A 139 -3.88 1.28 12.56
CA MET A 139 -3.68 1.22 14.01
C MET A 139 -2.34 1.80 14.40
N GLY A 140 -2.32 2.43 15.58
CA GLY A 140 -1.12 2.90 16.23
C GLY A 140 -1.11 2.54 17.71
N LEU A 141 0.03 2.10 18.21
CA LEU A 141 0.27 1.83 19.63
C LEU A 141 1.59 2.47 20.05
N THR A 142 1.56 3.30 21.07
CA THR A 142 2.77 3.83 21.71
C THR A 142 2.74 3.47 23.18
N SER A 143 3.84 2.91 23.67
CA SER A 143 4.03 2.58 25.08
C SER A 143 5.29 3.26 25.59
N LYS A 144 5.18 3.89 26.77
CA LYS A 144 6.31 4.51 27.46
C LYS A 144 6.28 4.08 28.93
N ILE A 145 7.35 3.51 29.37
CA ILE A 145 7.57 3.06 30.75
C ILE A 145 8.69 3.89 31.35
N LEU A 146 8.46 4.45 32.52
CA LEU A 146 9.48 5.09 33.35
C LEU A 146 9.67 4.24 34.61
N TYR A 147 10.89 3.87 34.90
CA TYR A 147 11.25 3.16 36.12
C TYR A 147 12.51 3.81 36.73
N LYS A 148 12.31 4.55 37.82
CA LYS A 148 13.36 5.40 38.43
C LYS A 148 14.01 6.27 37.34
N ASP A 149 15.27 6.10 37.10
CA ASP A 149 16.08 6.86 36.15
C ASP A 149 16.06 6.27 34.74
N PHE A 150 15.42 5.14 34.53
CA PHE A 150 15.29 4.48 33.22
C PHE A 150 13.99 4.85 32.54
N ASP A 151 14.05 5.03 31.23
CA ASP A 151 12.89 5.13 30.37
C ASP A 151 12.99 4.11 29.22
N PHE A 152 11.87 3.44 28.94
CA PHE A 152 11.72 2.54 27.84
C PHE A 152 10.47 2.93 27.02
N SER A 153 10.61 3.00 25.72
CA SER A 153 9.46 3.30 24.86
C SER A 153 9.54 2.57 23.52
N PHE A 154 8.37 2.26 22.98
CA PHE A 154 8.27 1.77 21.61
C PHE A 154 6.98 2.30 20.94
N SER A 155 7.00 2.34 19.60
CA SER A 155 5.84 2.70 18.79
C SER A 155 5.64 1.65 17.71
N LEU A 156 4.40 1.17 17.63
CA LEU A 156 3.93 0.23 16.62
C LEU A 156 2.88 0.89 15.75
N ARG A 157 2.85 0.54 14.47
CA ARG A 157 1.75 0.83 13.56
C ARG A 157 1.40 -0.37 12.71
N ALA A 158 0.13 -0.45 12.34
CA ALA A 158 -0.36 -1.46 11.43
C ALA A 158 -1.27 -0.81 10.37
N SER A 159 -1.23 -1.38 9.18
CA SER A 159 -2.19 -1.13 8.11
C SER A 159 -2.71 -2.48 7.64
N LEU A 160 -4.02 -2.63 7.59
CA LEU A 160 -4.65 -3.89 7.23
C LEU A 160 -5.52 -3.73 6.00
N ASN A 161 -5.55 -4.78 5.20
CA ASN A 161 -6.37 -4.89 3.99
C ASN A 161 -6.00 -3.88 2.89
N ASN A 162 -4.73 -3.46 2.86
CA ASN A 162 -4.16 -2.72 1.75
C ASN A 162 -3.43 -3.67 0.80
N TYR A 163 -3.45 -3.32 -0.48
CA TYR A 163 -2.85 -4.14 -1.53
C TYR A 163 -1.91 -3.30 -2.39
N VAL A 164 -0.95 -3.95 -3.00
CA VAL A 164 0.03 -3.34 -3.89
C VAL A 164 0.17 -4.18 -5.15
N TYR A 165 0.31 -3.52 -6.28
CA TYR A 165 0.74 -4.20 -7.49
C TYR A 165 2.26 -4.38 -7.46
N TYR A 166 2.72 -5.62 -7.58
CA TYR A 166 4.14 -5.95 -7.52
C TYR A 166 4.79 -5.76 -8.90
N ASP A 167 4.96 -4.50 -9.29
CA ASP A 167 5.46 -4.08 -10.60
C ASP A 167 6.85 -4.65 -10.91
N PHE A 168 7.73 -4.73 -9.93
CA PHE A 168 9.06 -5.32 -10.13
C PHE A 168 8.96 -6.79 -10.53
N LEU A 169 8.13 -7.59 -9.85
CA LEU A 169 7.94 -8.99 -10.20
C LEU A 169 7.31 -9.14 -11.59
N SER A 170 6.26 -8.39 -11.90
CA SER A 170 5.60 -8.45 -13.20
C SER A 170 6.54 -8.11 -14.34
N ASN A 171 7.40 -7.11 -14.14
CA ASN A 171 8.41 -6.71 -15.11
C ASN A 171 9.52 -7.77 -15.30
N LYS A 172 9.95 -8.44 -14.22
CA LYS A 172 11.03 -9.43 -14.21
C LYS A 172 10.55 -10.87 -14.38
N ALA A 173 9.26 -11.12 -14.45
CA ALA A 173 8.71 -12.47 -14.65
C ALA A 173 9.06 -13.10 -16.00
N ASN A 174 9.38 -12.28 -17.01
CA ASN A 174 9.92 -12.78 -18.27
C ASN A 174 11.37 -13.26 -18.09
N VAL A 175 11.55 -14.56 -17.95
CA VAL A 175 12.86 -15.22 -17.80
C VAL A 175 13.39 -15.84 -19.10
N SER A 176 12.81 -15.48 -20.25
CA SER A 176 13.40 -15.83 -21.56
C SER A 176 14.77 -15.19 -21.73
N THR A 177 15.57 -15.71 -22.65
CA THR A 177 16.91 -15.15 -22.96
C THR A 177 16.85 -13.66 -23.28
N SER A 178 15.83 -13.23 -24.06
CA SER A 178 15.62 -11.80 -24.38
C SER A 178 15.17 -10.97 -23.17
N GLY A 179 14.52 -11.57 -22.18
CA GLY A 179 14.09 -10.88 -20.95
C GLY A 179 15.22 -10.74 -19.92
N LEU A 180 16.12 -11.71 -19.85
CA LEU A 180 17.21 -11.73 -18.87
C LEU A 180 18.51 -11.12 -19.40
N TYR A 181 18.75 -11.20 -20.71
CA TYR A 181 19.99 -10.73 -21.32
C TYR A 181 19.73 -9.51 -22.21
N SER A 182 20.25 -8.37 -21.81
CA SER A 182 20.13 -7.12 -22.55
C SER A 182 21.46 -6.36 -22.53
N ASN A 183 21.83 -5.75 -23.65
CA ASN A 183 23.06 -4.96 -23.80
C ASN A 183 24.33 -5.69 -23.33
N ASN A 184 24.46 -6.96 -23.65
CA ASN A 184 25.56 -7.82 -23.25
C ASN A 184 25.72 -8.02 -21.73
N ALA A 185 24.65 -7.84 -20.96
CA ALA A 185 24.62 -8.06 -19.53
C ALA A 185 23.34 -8.77 -19.09
N TYR A 186 23.44 -9.60 -18.06
CA TYR A 186 22.27 -10.19 -17.42
C TYR A 186 21.55 -9.16 -16.55
N SER A 187 20.24 -9.13 -16.67
CA SER A 187 19.36 -8.31 -15.83
C SER A 187 19.09 -9.03 -14.49
N ASN A 188 19.07 -8.29 -13.39
CA ASN A 188 18.64 -8.83 -12.10
C ASN A 188 17.19 -9.29 -12.17
N THR A 189 16.91 -10.44 -11.52
CA THR A 189 15.57 -10.99 -11.35
C THR A 189 15.39 -11.53 -9.93
N THR A 190 14.19 -11.97 -9.58
CA THR A 190 13.89 -12.57 -8.28
C THR A 190 13.78 -14.09 -8.37
N PRO A 191 14.03 -14.82 -7.27
CA PRO A 191 13.77 -16.26 -7.22
C PRO A 191 12.33 -16.61 -7.61
N GLU A 192 11.35 -15.78 -7.21
CA GLU A 192 9.96 -15.96 -7.57
C GLU A 192 9.73 -15.84 -9.09
N ALA A 193 10.34 -14.85 -9.75
CA ALA A 193 10.26 -14.71 -11.21
C ALA A 193 10.85 -15.92 -11.94
N VAL A 194 11.97 -16.45 -11.45
CA VAL A 194 12.57 -17.67 -11.99
C VAL A 194 11.64 -18.88 -11.81
N ALA A 195 11.00 -19.01 -10.63
CA ALA A 195 10.06 -20.09 -10.34
C ALA A 195 8.80 -20.01 -11.22
N LEU A 196 8.34 -18.81 -11.57
CA LEU A 196 7.25 -18.60 -12.53
C LEU A 196 7.63 -19.15 -13.90
N GLY A 197 8.84 -18.85 -14.39
CA GLY A 197 9.34 -19.34 -15.65
C GLY A 197 8.60 -18.80 -16.88
N PHE A 198 8.01 -17.61 -16.79
CA PHE A 198 7.27 -17.00 -17.89
C PHE A 198 8.18 -16.64 -19.06
N ALA A 199 7.69 -16.81 -20.28
CA ALA A 199 8.38 -16.46 -21.50
C ALA A 199 8.12 -15.02 -21.99
N GLY A 200 7.29 -14.27 -21.26
CA GLY A 200 6.92 -12.89 -21.59
C GLY A 200 5.82 -12.77 -22.63
N LYS A 201 4.97 -13.77 -22.76
CA LYS A 201 3.88 -13.81 -23.74
C LYS A 201 2.66 -13.04 -23.28
N GLY A 202 2.08 -12.28 -24.21
CA GLY A 202 0.81 -11.57 -24.00
C GLY A 202 0.82 -10.57 -22.84
N ASP A 203 -0.35 -10.36 -22.26
CA ASP A 203 -0.60 -9.37 -21.22
C ASP A 203 -0.58 -9.98 -19.79
N TYR A 204 0.26 -11.00 -19.57
CA TYR A 204 0.36 -11.71 -18.29
C TYR A 204 0.48 -10.78 -17.07
N TYR A 205 1.11 -9.61 -17.27
CA TYR A 205 1.29 -8.58 -16.24
C TYR A 205 -0.03 -7.89 -15.81
N MET A 206 -1.09 -8.02 -16.59
CA MET A 206 -2.42 -7.48 -16.24
C MET A 206 -3.22 -8.39 -15.30
N SER A 207 -2.59 -9.37 -14.67
CA SER A 207 -3.21 -10.38 -13.82
C SER A 207 -3.31 -9.93 -12.35
N ASP A 208 -4.37 -10.35 -11.67
CA ASP A 208 -4.54 -10.22 -10.22
C ASP A 208 -3.46 -10.98 -9.42
N TYR A 209 -2.76 -11.93 -10.03
CA TYR A 209 -1.61 -12.60 -9.44
C TYR A 209 -0.55 -11.62 -8.93
N PHE A 210 -0.34 -10.50 -9.60
CA PHE A 210 0.65 -9.49 -9.21
C PHE A 210 0.11 -8.49 -8.19
N VAL A 211 -1.17 -8.54 -7.85
CA VAL A 211 -1.76 -7.72 -6.78
C VAL A 211 -1.62 -8.47 -5.45
N ARG A 212 -0.72 -8.00 -4.59
CA ARG A 212 -0.32 -8.65 -3.34
C ARG A 212 -0.91 -7.94 -2.13
N ASN A 213 -1.23 -8.73 -1.11
CA ASN A 213 -1.57 -8.17 0.19
C ASN A 213 -0.33 -7.51 0.79
N ALA A 214 -0.44 -6.22 1.10
CA ALA A 214 0.60 -5.39 1.68
C ALA A 214 0.27 -4.97 3.13
N SER A 215 -0.63 -5.69 3.79
CA SER A 215 -0.92 -5.48 5.21
C SER A 215 0.34 -5.72 6.04
N PHE A 216 0.56 -4.87 7.02
CA PHE A 216 1.76 -4.97 7.85
C PHE A 216 1.49 -4.57 9.31
N LEU A 217 2.31 -5.11 10.19
CA LEU A 217 2.56 -4.61 11.53
C LEU A 217 4.05 -4.24 11.62
N ARG A 218 4.35 -2.99 11.90
CA ARG A 218 5.70 -2.46 11.94
C ARG A 218 5.98 -1.82 13.29
N CYS A 219 7.18 -2.05 13.80
CA CYS A 219 7.73 -1.28 14.90
C CYS A 219 8.55 -0.12 14.34
N ASP A 220 8.12 1.12 14.60
CA ASP A 220 8.80 2.30 14.07
C ASP A 220 10.08 2.61 14.86
N ASN A 221 10.03 2.45 16.17
CA ASN A 221 11.19 2.65 17.03
C ASN A 221 11.06 1.89 18.35
N VAL A 222 12.21 1.59 18.94
CA VAL A 222 12.37 1.16 20.33
C VAL A 222 13.49 1.99 20.94
N THR A 223 13.24 2.61 22.08
CA THR A 223 14.21 3.46 22.76
C THR A 223 14.36 3.01 24.21
N LEU A 224 15.60 2.92 24.67
CA LEU A 224 15.97 2.75 26.07
C LEU A 224 16.85 3.92 26.49
N GLY A 225 16.48 4.61 27.55
CA GLY A 225 17.20 5.75 28.09
C GLY A 225 17.53 5.57 29.57
N TYR A 226 18.59 6.22 29.99
CA TYR A 226 18.98 6.36 31.38
C TYR A 226 19.30 7.83 31.67
N SER A 227 18.61 8.41 32.65
CA SER A 227 18.81 9.78 33.11
C SER A 227 19.66 9.79 34.38
N PHE A 228 20.58 10.71 34.50
CA PHE A 228 21.38 10.89 35.70
C PHE A 228 21.34 12.34 36.15
N GLN A 229 21.43 12.54 37.45
CA GLN A 229 21.39 13.86 38.08
C GLN A 229 22.60 14.05 38.99
N ASN A 230 23.07 15.28 39.08
CA ASN A 230 24.15 15.70 39.98
C ASN A 230 25.44 14.85 39.81
N LEU A 231 25.74 14.41 38.58
CA LEU A 231 26.95 13.66 38.32
C LEU A 231 28.18 14.54 38.60
N TRP A 232 29.17 14.03 39.32
CA TRP A 232 30.38 14.74 39.77
C TRP A 232 30.14 16.00 40.64
N LYS A 233 29.08 15.96 41.45
CA LYS A 233 28.76 16.98 42.44
C LYS A 233 29.89 17.12 43.45
N THR A 234 30.37 18.34 43.72
CA THR A 234 31.35 18.69 44.76
C THR A 234 30.75 19.82 45.63
N PRO A 235 31.36 20.16 46.81
CA PRO A 235 30.89 21.28 47.60
C PRO A 235 30.86 22.61 46.88
N THR A 236 31.72 22.78 45.87
CA THR A 236 31.84 24.00 45.05
C THR A 236 31.19 23.90 43.69
N TYR A 237 30.78 22.70 43.24
CA TYR A 237 30.21 22.47 41.93
C TYR A 237 28.90 21.67 42.07
N LYS A 238 27.82 22.16 41.44
CA LYS A 238 26.46 21.56 41.53
C LYS A 238 26.33 20.22 40.83
N GLY A 239 27.33 19.79 40.07
CA GLY A 239 27.26 18.62 39.20
C GLY A 239 26.53 18.95 37.89
N PHE A 240 26.35 17.94 37.03
CA PHE A 240 25.55 18.07 35.83
C PHE A 240 24.51 16.93 35.70
N ASP A 241 23.43 17.27 35.08
CA ASP A 241 22.35 16.37 34.73
C ASP A 241 22.44 15.98 33.26
N GLY A 242 22.04 14.76 32.93
CA GLY A 242 22.09 14.32 31.55
C GLY A 242 21.25 13.07 31.34
N ARG A 243 21.08 12.71 30.08
CA ARG A 243 20.43 11.47 29.66
C ARG A 243 21.25 10.82 28.55
N ILE A 244 21.49 9.55 28.67
CA ILE A 244 22.06 8.68 27.63
C ILE A 244 20.96 7.78 27.13
N TYR A 245 20.85 7.58 25.83
CA TYR A 245 19.84 6.68 25.26
C TYR A 245 20.36 5.96 24.03
N ALA A 246 19.75 4.80 23.77
CA ALA A 246 19.90 4.06 22.52
C ALA A 246 18.54 3.89 21.87
N THR A 247 18.49 4.09 20.55
CA THR A 247 17.28 3.93 19.75
C THR A 247 17.55 3.02 18.57
N VAL A 248 16.66 2.04 18.36
CA VAL A 248 16.62 1.23 17.15
C VAL A 248 15.40 1.64 16.35
N GLN A 249 15.59 2.00 15.08
CA GLN A 249 14.51 2.33 14.15
C GLN A 249 14.19 1.12 13.28
N ASN A 250 12.89 0.90 13.03
CA ASN A 250 12.38 -0.18 12.20
C ASN A 250 12.92 -1.57 12.56
N PRO A 251 12.88 -1.99 13.85
CA PRO A 251 13.45 -3.26 14.27
C PRO A 251 12.78 -4.47 13.62
N PHE A 252 11.50 -4.34 13.21
CA PHE A 252 10.77 -5.36 12.43
C PHE A 252 9.60 -4.79 11.64
N ILE A 253 9.19 -5.53 10.61
CA ILE A 253 7.96 -5.40 9.81
C ILE A 253 7.32 -6.77 9.68
#